data_7eccbb356018d73d70433d88d007a1c0
#
_entry.id   7eccbb356018d73d70433d88d007a1c0
#
_cell.length_a   1.000
_cell.length_b   1.000
_cell.length_c   1.000
_cell.angle_alpha   90.00
_cell.angle_beta   90.00
_cell.angle_gamma   90.00
#
_symmetry.space_group_name_H-M   'P 1'
#
loop_
_entity.id
_entity.type
_entity.pdbx_description
1 polymer ?
#
loop_
_entity_poly.entity_id
_entity_poly.type
_entity_poly.pdbx_seq_one_letter_code
_entity_poly.pdbx_strand_id
1 'polypeptide(L)'
;MPSLVGSEMCIRDRRGTILPFVIELDGVYVGQLTVGNIQRGAVRTAWIGYWVDEAHAGKGIATAAVALGVDHCFGAVGLHRLDATVQPSNMGSQKVLGKIGFRREGLLERYMDVNKRWRDHLLFALTVEEVVGSAVEALVRSGRASLH
;
A
#
# COMPACT_ATOMS: atom_id res chain seq x y z
N MET A 1 3.75 4.69 -16.36
CA MET A 1 3.07 4.12 -15.16
C MET A 1 3.66 2.77 -14.83
N PRO A 2 3.97 2.51 -13.58
CA PRO A 2 4.30 1.16 -13.17
C PRO A 2 3.07 0.25 -13.25
N SER A 3 3.31 -1.05 -13.27
CA SER A 3 2.26 -2.05 -13.20
C SER A 3 2.51 -2.99 -12.04
N LEU A 4 1.44 -3.60 -11.53
CA LEU A 4 1.52 -4.65 -10.52
C LEU A 4 1.30 -5.99 -11.21
N VAL A 5 2.27 -6.90 -11.01
CA VAL A 5 2.14 -8.27 -11.48
C VAL A 5 1.86 -9.12 -10.25
N GLY A 6 0.64 -9.65 -10.19
CA GLY A 6 0.24 -10.48 -9.08
C GLY A 6 0.89 -11.85 -9.14
N SER A 7 1.28 -12.37 -7.98
CA SER A 7 1.53 -13.79 -7.85
C SER A 7 0.18 -14.51 -7.87
N GLU A 8 0.05 -15.58 -8.67
CA GLU A 8 -1.16 -16.40 -8.69
C GLU A 8 -1.37 -17.15 -7.37
N MET A 9 -0.37 -17.16 -6.49
CA MET A 9 -0.46 -17.84 -5.21
C MET A 9 -0.89 -16.91 -4.10
N CYS A 10 -2.12 -17.10 -3.62
CA CYS A 10 -2.52 -16.65 -2.31
C CYS A 10 -1.80 -17.48 -1.26
N ILE A 11 -0.90 -16.88 -0.51
CA ILE A 11 -0.18 -17.56 0.55
C ILE A 11 -1.00 -17.41 1.83
N ARG A 12 -1.29 -18.52 2.49
CA ARG A 12 -1.91 -18.51 3.82
C ARG A 12 -0.84 -18.72 4.87
N ASP A 13 -0.77 -17.81 5.81
CA ASP A 13 0.08 -17.94 6.98
C ASP A 13 -0.76 -17.85 8.26
N ARG A 14 -0.09 -17.80 9.43
CA ARG A 14 -0.77 -17.69 10.73
C ARG A 14 -1.56 -16.41 10.90
N ARG A 15 -1.31 -15.39 10.07
CA ARG A 15 -1.95 -14.07 10.13
C ARG A 15 -3.07 -13.91 9.12
N GLY A 16 -3.38 -14.97 8.34
CA GLY A 16 -4.41 -14.94 7.32
C GLY A 16 -3.85 -15.05 5.91
N THR A 17 -4.53 -14.44 4.94
CA THR A 17 -4.16 -14.52 3.53
C THR A 17 -3.24 -13.36 3.16
N ILE A 18 -2.20 -13.67 2.39
CA ILE A 18 -1.25 -12.67 1.87
C ILE A 18 -1.33 -12.68 0.34
N LEU A 19 -1.37 -11.48 -0.25
CA LEU A 19 -1.30 -11.28 -1.70
C LEU A 19 -0.03 -10.49 -2.03
N PRO A 20 1.02 -11.14 -2.52
CA PRO A 20 2.22 -10.44 -2.96
C PRO A 20 2.09 -9.99 -4.42
N PHE A 21 2.61 -8.79 -4.71
CA PHE A 21 2.68 -8.24 -6.06
C PHE A 21 4.09 -7.75 -6.34
N VAL A 22 4.54 -7.96 -7.55
CA VAL A 22 5.80 -7.39 -8.05
C VAL A 22 5.46 -6.05 -8.71
N ILE A 23 6.24 -5.02 -8.42
CA ILE A 23 6.13 -3.73 -9.10
C ILE A 23 7.08 -3.76 -10.28
N GLU A 24 6.54 -3.58 -11.48
CA GLU A 24 7.33 -3.52 -12.71
C GLU A 24 7.20 -2.15 -13.37
N LEU A 25 8.30 -1.68 -13.93
CA LEU A 25 8.35 -0.48 -14.76
C LEU A 25 9.00 -0.87 -16.08
N ASP A 26 8.24 -0.79 -17.16
CA ASP A 26 8.70 -1.17 -18.51
C ASP A 26 9.31 -2.58 -18.55
N GLY A 27 8.65 -3.53 -17.87
CA GLY A 27 9.09 -4.90 -17.80
C GLY A 27 10.23 -5.20 -16.83
N VAL A 28 10.71 -4.19 -16.10
CA VAL A 28 11.81 -4.33 -15.15
C VAL A 28 11.26 -4.37 -13.73
N TYR A 29 11.72 -5.34 -12.95
CA TYR A 29 11.38 -5.46 -11.52
C TYR A 29 12.01 -4.30 -10.74
N VAL A 30 11.18 -3.49 -10.09
CA VAL A 30 11.66 -2.31 -9.35
C VAL A 30 11.21 -2.28 -7.89
N GLY A 31 10.37 -3.19 -7.47
CA GLY A 31 9.89 -3.22 -6.10
C GLY A 31 8.83 -4.27 -5.86
N GLN A 32 8.21 -4.21 -4.69
CA GLN A 32 7.20 -5.16 -4.27
C GLN A 32 6.12 -4.46 -3.46
N LEU A 33 4.89 -4.91 -3.63
CA LEU A 33 3.76 -4.48 -2.83
C LEU A 33 3.08 -5.72 -2.27
N THR A 34 2.79 -5.71 -0.98
CA THR A 34 2.16 -6.85 -0.30
C THR A 34 0.90 -6.40 0.41
N VAL A 35 -0.16 -7.15 0.23
CA VAL A 35 -1.40 -7.01 1.00
C VAL A 35 -1.47 -8.21 1.94
N GLY A 36 -1.52 -7.97 3.22
CA GLY A 36 -1.43 -9.05 4.20
C GLY A 36 -2.50 -8.99 5.27
N ASN A 37 -2.61 -10.09 6.01
CA ASN A 37 -3.62 -10.29 7.04
C ASN A 37 -5.02 -9.94 6.54
N ILE A 38 -5.37 -10.46 5.36
CA ILE A 38 -6.68 -10.20 4.78
C ILE A 38 -7.74 -10.89 5.62
N GLN A 39 -8.63 -10.08 6.18
CA GLN A 39 -9.77 -10.55 6.97
C GLN A 39 -11.06 -10.27 6.22
N ARG A 40 -11.90 -11.28 6.14
CA ARG A 40 -13.22 -11.17 5.49
C ARG A 40 -14.31 -11.20 6.55
N GLY A 41 -15.53 -11.00 6.15
CA GLY A 41 -16.69 -10.95 7.06
C GLY A 41 -16.99 -9.52 7.50
N ALA A 42 -17.15 -9.29 8.80
CA ALA A 42 -17.62 -8.00 9.30
C ALA A 42 -16.62 -6.84 9.11
N VAL A 43 -15.32 -7.12 9.24
CA VAL A 43 -14.29 -6.06 9.16
C VAL A 43 -13.76 -5.81 7.76
N ARG A 44 -13.59 -6.82 6.94
CA ARG A 44 -13.07 -6.77 5.56
C ARG A 44 -11.90 -5.80 5.41
N THR A 45 -10.80 -6.14 6.07
CA THR A 45 -9.62 -5.29 6.20
C THR A 45 -8.35 -6.05 5.85
N ALA A 46 -7.29 -5.30 5.54
CA ALA A 46 -5.95 -5.83 5.35
C ALA A 46 -4.94 -4.72 5.61
N TRP A 47 -3.68 -5.09 5.84
CA TRP A 47 -2.60 -4.12 5.79
C TRP A 47 -1.95 -4.13 4.40
N ILE A 48 -1.37 -3.01 4.01
CA ILE A 48 -0.62 -2.85 2.77
C ILE A 48 0.80 -2.39 3.09
N GLY A 49 1.78 -3.05 2.49
CA GLY A 49 3.18 -2.69 2.64
C GLY A 49 3.86 -2.71 1.28
N TYR A 50 4.95 -1.94 1.13
CA TYR A 50 5.61 -1.82 -0.17
C TYR A 50 7.04 -1.34 0.00
N TRP A 51 7.85 -1.61 -1.02
CA TRP A 51 9.16 -1.00 -1.18
C TRP A 51 9.47 -0.86 -2.67
N VAL A 52 10.28 0.13 -2.99
CA VAL A 52 10.79 0.39 -4.35
C VAL A 52 12.30 0.52 -4.23
N ASP A 53 13.05 -0.02 -5.19
CA ASP A 53 14.50 0.05 -5.12
C ASP A 53 14.98 1.51 -5.16
N GLU A 54 16.18 1.71 -4.60
CA GLU A 54 16.73 3.06 -4.41
C GLU A 54 16.93 3.81 -5.72
N ALA A 55 17.29 3.09 -6.78
CA ALA A 55 17.51 3.68 -8.10
C ALA A 55 16.24 4.29 -8.71
N HIS A 56 15.07 3.82 -8.26
CA HIS A 56 13.77 4.27 -8.77
C HIS A 56 12.97 5.07 -7.75
N ALA A 57 13.55 5.35 -6.57
CA ALA A 57 12.89 6.14 -5.53
C ALA A 57 12.71 7.59 -5.98
N GLY A 58 11.67 8.25 -5.48
CA GLY A 58 11.40 9.65 -5.76
C GLY A 58 10.80 9.94 -7.12
N LYS A 59 10.44 8.93 -7.90
CA LYS A 59 9.89 9.09 -9.25
C LYS A 59 8.38 8.87 -9.33
N GLY A 60 7.70 8.82 -8.19
CA GLY A 60 6.26 8.58 -8.15
C GLY A 60 5.85 7.12 -8.36
N ILE A 61 6.79 6.19 -8.48
CA ILE A 61 6.51 4.78 -8.74
C ILE A 61 5.78 4.16 -7.55
N ALA A 62 6.25 4.42 -6.32
CA ALA A 62 5.62 3.91 -5.11
C ALA A 62 4.17 4.41 -4.99
N THR A 63 3.95 5.70 -5.23
CA THR A 63 2.61 6.30 -5.17
C THR A 63 1.66 5.64 -6.17
N ALA A 64 2.10 5.47 -7.40
CA ALA A 64 1.28 4.85 -8.45
C ALA A 64 1.01 3.36 -8.13
N ALA A 65 2.03 2.64 -7.65
CA ALA A 65 1.87 1.23 -7.30
C ALA A 65 0.89 1.04 -6.14
N VAL A 66 0.99 1.86 -5.10
CA VAL A 66 0.06 1.80 -3.96
C VAL A 66 -1.36 2.13 -4.40
N ALA A 67 -1.54 3.11 -5.30
CA ALA A 67 -2.86 3.43 -5.84
C ALA A 67 -3.47 2.24 -6.60
N LEU A 68 -2.68 1.54 -7.42
CA LEU A 68 -3.12 0.32 -8.10
C LEU A 68 -3.52 -0.76 -7.10
N GLY A 69 -2.72 -0.94 -6.05
CA GLY A 69 -3.00 -1.90 -4.99
C GLY A 69 -4.29 -1.58 -4.24
N VAL A 70 -4.52 -0.31 -3.93
CA VAL A 70 -5.74 0.17 -3.28
C VAL A 70 -6.97 -0.16 -4.14
N ASP A 71 -6.90 0.15 -5.43
CA ASP A 71 -8.01 -0.11 -6.36
C ASP A 71 -8.30 -1.61 -6.47
N HIS A 72 -7.27 -2.44 -6.51
CA HIS A 72 -7.44 -3.89 -6.53
C HIS A 72 -8.09 -4.40 -5.24
N CYS A 73 -7.65 -3.91 -4.09
CA CYS A 73 -8.18 -4.33 -2.79
C CYS A 73 -9.65 -3.94 -2.61
N PHE A 74 -10.01 -2.73 -2.98
CA PHE A 74 -11.40 -2.27 -2.84
C PHE A 74 -12.32 -2.82 -3.93
N GLY A 75 -11.78 -3.07 -5.12
CA GLY A 75 -12.55 -3.63 -6.23
C GLY A 75 -12.61 -5.15 -6.23
N ALA A 76 -11.58 -5.79 -6.78
CA ALA A 76 -11.58 -7.24 -6.99
C ALA A 76 -11.61 -8.06 -5.69
N VAL A 77 -10.90 -7.61 -4.65
CA VAL A 77 -10.85 -8.31 -3.37
C VAL A 77 -12.07 -7.98 -2.51
N GLY A 78 -12.66 -6.80 -2.69
CA GLY A 78 -13.87 -6.40 -1.98
C GLY A 78 -13.64 -5.98 -0.53
N LEU A 79 -12.47 -5.45 -0.21
CA LEU A 79 -12.16 -4.96 1.13
C LEU A 79 -12.84 -3.61 1.40
N HIS A 80 -13.01 -3.30 2.66
CA HIS A 80 -13.59 -2.04 3.12
C HIS A 80 -12.52 -1.08 3.63
N ARG A 81 -11.44 -1.60 4.23
CA ARG A 81 -10.42 -0.80 4.90
C ARG A 81 -9.04 -1.34 4.61
N LEU A 82 -8.09 -0.44 4.42
CA LEU A 82 -6.65 -0.74 4.34
C LEU A 82 -5.90 0.03 5.40
N ASP A 83 -5.01 -0.67 6.09
CA ASP A 83 -4.09 -0.09 7.07
C ASP A 83 -2.68 -0.10 6.51
N ALA A 84 -1.90 0.93 6.86
CA ALA A 84 -0.47 0.97 6.57
C ALA A 84 0.26 1.52 7.79
N THR A 85 1.35 0.88 8.19
CA THR A 85 2.15 1.34 9.32
C THR A 85 3.49 1.85 8.83
N VAL A 86 3.96 2.95 9.41
CA VAL A 86 5.17 3.65 8.96
C VAL A 86 5.93 4.13 10.17
N GLN A 87 7.25 3.98 10.18
CA GLN A 87 8.06 4.60 11.24
C GLN A 87 7.95 6.12 11.14
N PRO A 88 7.86 6.84 12.28
CA PRO A 88 7.70 8.30 12.26
C PRO A 88 8.78 9.05 11.48
N SER A 89 9.98 8.49 11.40
CA SER A 89 11.10 9.07 10.66
C SER A 89 11.01 8.88 9.15
N ASN A 90 10.15 7.98 8.68
CA ASN A 90 10.02 7.69 7.24
C ASN A 90 9.07 8.68 6.56
N MET A 91 9.59 9.86 6.28
CA MET A 91 8.80 10.92 5.64
C MET A 91 8.38 10.59 4.22
N GLY A 92 9.21 9.84 3.49
CA GLY A 92 8.90 9.45 2.12
C GLY A 92 7.64 8.60 2.04
N SER A 93 7.53 7.60 2.90
CA SER A 93 6.34 6.74 2.95
C SER A 93 5.10 7.51 3.41
N GLN A 94 5.24 8.40 4.38
CA GLN A 94 4.13 9.24 4.82
C GLN A 94 3.59 10.10 3.68
N LYS A 95 4.48 10.65 2.84
CA LYS A 95 4.07 11.44 1.67
C LYS A 95 3.33 10.58 0.64
N VAL A 96 3.82 9.37 0.38
CA VAL A 96 3.15 8.44 -0.54
C VAL A 96 1.72 8.16 -0.07
N LEU A 97 1.56 7.79 1.19
CA LEU A 97 0.24 7.47 1.74
C LEU A 97 -0.69 8.70 1.73
N GLY A 98 -0.17 9.86 2.09
CA GLY A 98 -0.95 11.10 2.07
C GLY A 98 -1.44 11.49 0.68
N LYS A 99 -0.62 11.31 -0.34
CA LYS A 99 -1.02 11.60 -1.73
C LYS A 99 -2.17 10.74 -2.22
N ILE A 100 -2.30 9.53 -1.71
CA ILE A 100 -3.39 8.61 -2.09
C ILE A 100 -4.65 8.91 -1.30
N GLY A 101 -4.52 9.51 -0.13
CA GLY A 101 -5.65 9.87 0.71
C GLY A 101 -5.70 9.12 2.04
N PHE A 102 -4.69 8.32 2.36
CA PHE A 102 -4.60 7.71 3.67
C PHE A 102 -4.50 8.81 4.73
N ARG A 103 -5.24 8.64 5.82
CA ARG A 103 -5.20 9.55 6.96
C ARG A 103 -4.45 8.91 8.12
N ARG A 104 -3.78 9.74 8.90
CA ARG A 104 -3.13 9.30 10.12
C ARG A 104 -4.21 9.03 11.18
N GLU A 105 -4.25 7.80 11.69
CA GLU A 105 -5.25 7.38 12.65
C GLU A 105 -4.69 7.27 14.07
N GLY A 106 -3.41 6.99 14.21
CA GLY A 106 -2.83 6.88 15.54
C GLY A 106 -1.35 6.56 15.55
N LEU A 107 -0.84 6.37 16.76
CA LEU A 107 0.53 5.94 17.03
C LEU A 107 0.50 4.59 17.73
N LEU A 108 1.24 3.64 17.20
CA LEU A 108 1.42 2.32 17.78
C LEU A 108 2.79 2.28 18.47
N GLU A 109 2.81 2.35 19.76
CA GLU A 109 4.06 2.40 20.52
C GLU A 109 4.70 1.01 20.58
N ARG A 110 6.02 0.96 20.33
CA ARG A 110 6.81 -0.27 20.39
C ARG A 110 6.12 -1.43 19.66
N TYR A 111 5.75 -1.16 18.42
CA TYR A 111 4.86 -2.01 17.64
C TYR A 111 5.58 -3.13 16.92
N MET A 112 6.75 -2.83 16.36
CA MET A 112 7.44 -3.76 15.47
C MET A 112 8.93 -3.80 15.79
N ASP A 113 9.50 -4.99 15.82
CA ASP A 113 10.94 -5.19 15.99
C ASP A 113 11.65 -4.85 14.67
N VAL A 114 12.46 -3.80 14.70
CA VAL A 114 13.28 -3.38 13.56
C VAL A 114 14.73 -3.33 14.04
N ASN A 115 15.57 -4.20 13.53
CA ASN A 115 16.98 -4.30 13.89
C ASN A 115 17.18 -4.45 15.41
N LYS A 116 16.46 -5.39 16.03
CA LYS A 116 16.52 -5.74 17.45
C LYS A 116 16.04 -4.64 18.40
N ARG A 117 15.28 -3.67 17.88
CA ARG A 117 14.65 -2.62 18.70
C ARG A 117 13.17 -2.53 18.37
N TRP A 118 12.35 -2.48 19.40
CA TRP A 118 10.91 -2.25 19.24
C TRP A 118 10.68 -0.79 18.90
N ARG A 119 10.14 -0.53 17.71
CA ARG A 119 9.96 0.81 17.17
C ARG A 119 8.50 1.21 17.15
N ASP A 120 8.26 2.50 17.39
CA ASP A 120 6.95 3.09 17.20
C ASP A 120 6.61 3.15 15.70
N HIS A 121 5.34 2.97 15.39
CA HIS A 121 4.83 3.12 14.03
C HIS A 121 3.59 3.99 14.04
N LEU A 122 3.50 4.88 13.06
CA LEU A 122 2.26 5.61 12.79
C LEU A 122 1.31 4.67 12.07
N LEU A 123 0.04 4.72 12.44
CA LEU A 123 -1.01 3.99 11.75
C LEU A 123 -1.73 4.93 10.79
N PHE A 124 -1.71 4.57 9.52
CA PHE A 124 -2.47 5.23 8.47
C PHE A 124 -3.58 4.29 8.02
N ALA A 125 -4.71 4.85 7.64
CA ALA A 125 -5.85 4.07 7.20
C ALA A 125 -6.59 4.75 6.06
N LEU A 126 -7.23 3.93 5.24
CA LEU A 126 -8.07 4.37 4.14
C LEU A 126 -9.27 3.44 4.06
N THR A 127 -10.47 4.01 3.97
CA THR A 127 -11.69 3.23 3.76
C THR A 127 -12.24 3.49 2.36
N VAL A 128 -13.04 2.55 1.86
CA VAL A 128 -13.58 2.62 0.50
C VAL A 128 -14.44 3.88 0.30
N GLU A 129 -15.12 4.35 1.33
CA GLU A 129 -15.94 5.56 1.28
C GLU A 129 -15.12 6.83 1.03
N GLU A 130 -13.83 6.80 1.36
CA GLU A 130 -12.94 7.95 1.20
C GLU A 130 -12.37 8.05 -0.21
N VAL A 131 -12.56 7.02 -1.05
CA VAL A 131 -12.04 6.99 -2.42
C VAL A 131 -13.16 7.32 -3.40
N VAL A 132 -13.03 8.44 -4.11
CA VAL A 132 -14.02 8.88 -5.11
C VAL A 132 -13.56 8.36 -6.48
N GLY A 133 -14.35 7.43 -7.05
CA GLY A 133 -13.97 6.75 -8.28
C GLY A 133 -12.90 5.70 -8.00
N SER A 134 -11.66 5.96 -8.41
CA SER A 134 -10.51 5.11 -8.10
C SER A 134 -9.33 5.94 -7.60
N ALA A 135 -8.41 5.28 -6.89
CA ALA A 135 -7.20 5.94 -6.41
C ALA A 135 -6.29 6.36 -7.58
N VAL A 136 -6.20 5.54 -8.63
CA VAL A 136 -5.42 5.87 -9.83
C VAL A 136 -6.01 7.08 -10.55
N GLU A 137 -7.33 7.13 -10.72
CA GLU A 137 -7.99 8.28 -11.34
C GLU A 137 -7.77 9.57 -10.56
N ALA A 138 -7.81 9.49 -9.23
CA ALA A 138 -7.55 10.65 -8.37
C ALA A 138 -6.12 11.18 -8.54
N LEU A 139 -5.13 10.29 -8.66
CA LEU A 139 -3.74 10.68 -8.93
C LEU A 139 -3.60 11.35 -10.30
N VAL A 140 -4.23 10.79 -11.32
CA VAL A 140 -4.20 11.35 -12.68
C VAL A 140 -4.82 12.74 -12.70
N ARG A 141 -5.98 12.92 -12.06
CA ARG A 141 -6.65 14.22 -11.96
C ARG A 141 -5.81 15.26 -11.23
N SER A 142 -5.03 14.84 -10.24
CA SER A 142 -4.16 15.75 -9.49
C SER A 142 -2.85 16.10 -10.24
N GLY A 143 -2.61 15.50 -11.41
CA GLY A 143 -1.38 15.68 -12.16
C GLY A 143 -0.17 14.93 -11.61
N ARG A 144 -0.39 14.02 -10.66
CA ARG A 144 0.70 13.25 -10.00
C ARG A 144 1.06 11.96 -10.73
N ALA A 145 0.27 11.56 -11.72
CA ALA A 145 0.52 10.38 -12.53
C ALA A 145 -0.06 10.58 -13.93
N SER A 146 0.39 9.78 -14.87
CA SER A 146 -0.16 9.74 -16.22
C SER A 146 -0.59 8.32 -16.56
N LEU A 147 -1.51 8.21 -17.53
CA LEU A 147 -2.10 6.92 -17.94
C LEU A 147 -1.26 6.19 -19.01
N HIS A 148 -0.01 6.48 -19.12
CA HIS A 148 0.84 5.82 -20.13
C HIS A 148 1.46 4.54 -19.61
#